data_f74f9afda5aabdaa75b5c5375f7670c4
#
_entry.id   f74f9afda5aabdaa75b5c5375f7670c4
#
_cell.length_a   1.000
_cell.length_b   1.000
_cell.length_c   1.000
_cell.angle_alpha   90.00
_cell.angle_beta   90.00
_cell.angle_gamma   90.00
#
_symmetry.space_group_name_H-M   'P 1'
#
loop_
_entity.id
_entity.type
_entity.pdbx_description
1 polymer ?
#
loop_
_entity_poly.entity_id
_entity_poly.type
_entity_poly.pdbx_seq_one_letter_code
_entity_poly.pdbx_strand_id
1 'polypeptide(L)'
;MSEFAGGTLLITGGTGSFGNAVLRRFLATDIGQIRIFSRDEKKQDDMRHALQQSDPEHVGKVKFYIGDVRDQSSITEAMHGVDFVFHAAALKQVPSCEFFPMEAVRTNIIGTDHMLRAAIDAGVKRVVCLSTDKAAYPINAMGISKAMMERVVMANARVAAERGSTVIACTRYGNVMCSRGSVIPLFAEQIQSGKPITITDPSMTRFLMTLDEAVELVRFAFCHANPGDLFIQKAPASTIGDLALGVQALLGRMETRIIGTRHGEKRYETLMTREEAARCEDMGRYFRVAADNRDLNYDKYVVQGTEREPLAAYTSDNTQRLDVQGVQEKLLTTDYIRRILGIPLEAAIGGRYHGAYPETNAVPAGTGACTAAGFY
;
A
#
# COMPACT_ATOMS: atom_id res chain seq x y z
N MET A 1 -10.51 -23.89 -7.56
CA MET A 1 -9.06 -23.66 -7.22
C MET A 1 -8.86 -22.16 -7.26
N SER A 2 -8.14 -21.61 -6.28
CA SER A 2 -7.83 -20.16 -6.32
C SER A 2 -6.84 -19.85 -7.44
N GLU A 3 -6.78 -18.57 -7.85
CA GLU A 3 -5.83 -18.08 -8.86
C GLU A 3 -4.35 -18.34 -8.45
N PHE A 4 -4.10 -18.53 -7.16
CA PHE A 4 -2.75 -18.70 -6.58
C PHE A 4 -2.35 -20.16 -6.37
N ALA A 5 -3.26 -21.13 -6.64
CA ALA A 5 -3.05 -22.54 -6.32
C ALA A 5 -1.74 -23.09 -6.88
N GLY A 6 -0.88 -23.61 -6.01
CA GLY A 6 0.41 -24.19 -6.37
C GLY A 6 1.47 -23.22 -6.90
N GLY A 7 1.13 -21.94 -7.07
CA GLY A 7 2.02 -20.91 -7.64
C GLY A 7 3.12 -20.45 -6.67
N THR A 8 4.09 -19.72 -7.20
CA THR A 8 5.21 -19.11 -6.47
C THR A 8 5.04 -17.59 -6.41
N LEU A 9 4.98 -17.02 -5.19
CA LEU A 9 4.92 -15.58 -4.94
C LEU A 9 6.28 -15.06 -4.46
N LEU A 10 6.87 -14.10 -5.16
CA LEU A 10 8.03 -13.34 -4.70
C LEU A 10 7.58 -12.05 -4.01
N ILE A 11 8.08 -11.79 -2.80
CA ILE A 11 7.82 -10.56 -2.04
C ILE A 11 9.15 -9.81 -1.88
N THR A 12 9.35 -8.73 -2.63
CA THR A 12 10.51 -7.86 -2.42
C THR A 12 10.26 -6.93 -1.24
N GLY A 13 11.28 -6.67 -0.43
CA GLY A 13 11.09 -5.96 0.84
C GLY A 13 10.26 -6.77 1.85
N GLY A 14 10.24 -8.09 1.71
CA GLY A 14 9.39 -9.00 2.46
C GLY A 14 9.58 -8.98 3.97
N THR A 15 10.75 -8.56 4.47
CA THR A 15 11.03 -8.39 5.92
C THR A 15 10.43 -7.11 6.52
N GLY A 16 9.83 -6.23 5.69
CA GLY A 16 9.09 -5.06 6.16
C GLY A 16 7.72 -5.41 6.72
N SER A 17 7.07 -4.47 7.43
CA SER A 17 5.74 -4.70 8.03
C SER A 17 4.70 -5.14 6.99
N PHE A 18 4.69 -4.49 5.83
CA PHE A 18 3.75 -4.82 4.75
C PHE A 18 4.05 -6.17 4.11
N GLY A 19 5.33 -6.43 3.78
CA GLY A 19 5.75 -7.73 3.23
C GLY A 19 5.43 -8.90 4.16
N ASN A 20 5.58 -8.69 5.47
CA ASN A 20 5.20 -9.66 6.51
C ASN A 20 3.69 -9.94 6.53
N ALA A 21 2.87 -8.89 6.40
CA ALA A 21 1.43 -9.04 6.38
C ALA A 21 0.95 -9.78 5.12
N VAL A 22 1.52 -9.45 3.96
CA VAL A 22 1.27 -10.18 2.71
C VAL A 22 1.70 -11.64 2.83
N LEU A 23 2.89 -11.92 3.38
CA LEU A 23 3.34 -13.29 3.64
C LEU A 23 2.29 -14.08 4.44
N ARG A 24 1.87 -13.57 5.61
CA ARG A 24 0.89 -14.25 6.47
C ARG A 24 -0.44 -14.49 5.76
N ARG A 25 -0.91 -13.50 5.01
CA ARG A 25 -2.16 -13.60 4.26
C ARG A 25 -2.12 -14.68 3.18
N PHE A 26 -0.99 -14.79 2.46
CA PHE A 26 -0.83 -15.78 1.40
C PHE A 26 -0.46 -17.17 1.92
N LEU A 27 0.22 -17.29 3.07
CA LEU A 27 0.45 -18.59 3.72
C LEU A 27 -0.84 -19.33 4.05
N ALA A 28 -1.91 -18.59 4.37
CA ALA A 28 -3.23 -19.16 4.63
C ALA A 28 -4.00 -19.59 3.35
N THR A 29 -3.38 -19.46 2.17
CA THR A 29 -3.97 -19.87 0.89
C THR A 29 -3.35 -21.18 0.36
N ASP A 30 -3.83 -21.61 -0.80
CA ASP A 30 -3.28 -22.76 -1.54
C ASP A 30 -2.00 -22.44 -2.36
N ILE A 31 -1.34 -21.31 -2.06
CA ILE A 31 -0.03 -20.94 -2.66
C ILE A 31 1.00 -22.07 -2.41
N GLY A 32 1.80 -22.39 -3.44
CA GLY A 32 2.81 -23.43 -3.33
C GLY A 32 4.10 -22.99 -2.65
N GLN A 33 4.59 -21.79 -2.98
CA GLN A 33 5.83 -21.25 -2.44
C GLN A 33 5.74 -19.73 -2.27
N ILE A 34 6.39 -19.21 -1.22
CA ILE A 34 6.59 -17.76 -1.04
C ILE A 34 8.09 -17.49 -0.88
N ARG A 35 8.62 -16.58 -1.70
CA ARG A 35 10.01 -16.12 -1.64
C ARG A 35 10.10 -14.74 -1.01
N ILE A 36 10.87 -14.64 0.08
CA ILE A 36 11.17 -13.37 0.75
C ILE A 36 12.50 -12.84 0.22
N PHE A 37 12.45 -11.74 -0.53
CA PHE A 37 13.63 -11.09 -1.09
C PHE A 37 13.94 -9.80 -0.32
N SER A 38 15.10 -9.71 0.31
CA SER A 38 15.50 -8.57 1.15
C SER A 38 17.02 -8.54 1.33
N ARG A 39 17.58 -7.36 1.58
CA ARG A 39 19.01 -7.16 1.85
C ARG A 39 19.43 -7.55 3.27
N ASP A 40 18.48 -7.53 4.20
CA ASP A 40 18.75 -7.60 5.63
C ASP A 40 18.66 -9.07 6.09
N GLU A 41 19.84 -9.71 6.17
CA GLU A 41 20.01 -11.09 6.62
C GLU A 41 19.44 -11.30 8.04
N LYS A 42 19.73 -10.37 8.96
CA LYS A 42 19.25 -10.47 10.34
C LYS A 42 17.73 -10.51 10.43
N LYS A 43 17.03 -9.63 9.70
CA LYS A 43 15.56 -9.64 9.66
C LYS A 43 15.00 -10.89 8.99
N GLN A 44 15.69 -11.46 8.01
CA GLN A 44 15.29 -12.73 7.41
C GLN A 44 15.42 -13.88 8.41
N ASP A 45 16.51 -13.91 9.16
CA ASP A 45 16.73 -14.90 10.20
C ASP A 45 15.69 -14.80 11.33
N ASP A 46 15.44 -13.59 11.83
CA ASP A 46 14.40 -13.35 12.83
C ASP A 46 13.01 -13.77 12.34
N MET A 47 12.69 -13.47 11.08
CA MET A 47 11.43 -13.87 10.44
C MET A 47 11.31 -15.40 10.33
N ARG A 48 12.39 -16.08 9.94
CA ARG A 48 12.42 -17.54 9.84
C ARG A 48 12.14 -18.19 11.19
N HIS A 49 12.84 -17.74 12.25
CA HIS A 49 12.63 -18.26 13.60
C HIS A 49 11.21 -17.99 14.13
N ALA A 50 10.70 -16.77 13.88
CA ALA A 50 9.34 -16.43 14.28
C ALA A 50 8.29 -17.30 13.56
N LEU A 51 8.47 -17.60 12.27
CA LEU A 51 7.59 -18.48 11.50
C LEU A 51 7.67 -19.94 11.98
N GLN A 52 8.86 -20.43 12.28
CA GLN A 52 9.04 -21.79 12.83
C GLN A 52 8.28 -21.98 14.15
N GLN A 53 8.17 -20.93 14.95
CA GLN A 53 7.45 -20.98 16.23
C GLN A 53 5.93 -20.77 16.06
N SER A 54 5.52 -19.85 15.18
CA SER A 54 4.11 -19.43 15.07
C SER A 54 3.31 -20.23 14.02
N ASP A 55 3.96 -20.77 12.99
CA ASP A 55 3.34 -21.51 11.89
C ASP A 55 4.26 -22.62 11.34
N PRO A 56 4.60 -23.63 12.16
CA PRO A 56 5.51 -24.71 11.78
C PRO A 56 4.99 -25.56 10.61
N GLU A 57 3.68 -25.61 10.41
CA GLU A 57 3.03 -26.37 9.34
C GLU A 57 3.32 -25.77 7.96
N HIS A 58 3.31 -24.44 7.84
CA HIS A 58 3.46 -23.75 6.56
C HIS A 58 4.86 -23.19 6.30
N VAL A 59 5.76 -23.18 7.30
CA VAL A 59 7.11 -22.60 7.16
C VAL A 59 7.89 -23.21 6.00
N GLY A 60 7.65 -24.47 5.66
CA GLY A 60 8.29 -25.16 4.53
C GLY A 60 8.01 -24.53 3.16
N LYS A 61 6.90 -23.78 3.02
CA LYS A 61 6.55 -23.04 1.81
C LYS A 61 7.40 -21.77 1.64
N VAL A 62 8.06 -21.27 2.70
CA VAL A 62 8.79 -19.99 2.66
C VAL A 62 10.24 -20.20 2.35
N LYS A 63 10.75 -19.49 1.35
CA LYS A 63 12.17 -19.45 0.97
C LYS A 63 12.71 -18.02 1.14
N PHE A 64 13.93 -17.92 1.64
CA PHE A 64 14.57 -16.64 1.91
C PHE A 64 15.70 -16.42 0.90
N TYR A 65 15.67 -15.24 0.25
CA TYR A 65 16.66 -14.81 -0.72
C TYR A 65 17.30 -13.50 -0.24
N ILE A 66 18.60 -13.52 0.02
CA ILE A 66 19.37 -12.30 0.32
C ILE A 66 19.70 -11.64 -1.01
N GLY A 67 19.26 -10.40 -1.20
CA GLY A 67 19.51 -9.64 -2.43
C GLY A 67 19.02 -8.21 -2.37
N ASP A 68 19.48 -7.42 -3.32
CA ASP A 68 19.16 -6.00 -3.45
C ASP A 68 18.46 -5.74 -4.80
N VAL A 69 17.30 -5.10 -4.78
CA VAL A 69 16.58 -4.72 -6.02
C VAL A 69 17.38 -3.77 -6.91
N ARG A 70 18.38 -3.07 -6.35
CA ARG A 70 19.28 -2.19 -7.10
C ARG A 70 20.29 -2.97 -7.94
N ASP A 71 20.49 -4.25 -7.63
CA ASP A 71 21.32 -5.19 -8.40
C ASP A 71 20.43 -6.05 -9.27
N GLN A 72 20.52 -5.82 -10.58
CA GLN A 72 19.71 -6.52 -11.57
C GLN A 72 20.00 -8.02 -11.60
N SER A 73 21.23 -8.45 -11.41
CA SER A 73 21.59 -9.86 -11.42
C SER A 73 20.94 -10.62 -10.26
N SER A 74 20.99 -10.03 -9.06
CA SER A 74 20.40 -10.58 -7.84
C SER A 74 18.89 -10.78 -7.96
N ILE A 75 18.17 -9.78 -8.49
CA ILE A 75 16.70 -9.89 -8.64
C ILE A 75 16.32 -10.84 -9.78
N THR A 76 17.10 -10.90 -10.85
CA THR A 76 16.89 -11.82 -11.97
C THR A 76 16.99 -13.27 -11.51
N GLU A 77 18.01 -13.60 -10.70
CA GLU A 77 18.18 -14.94 -10.16
C GLU A 77 16.99 -15.37 -9.28
N ALA A 78 16.53 -14.48 -8.40
CA ALA A 78 15.38 -14.76 -7.54
C ALA A 78 14.04 -14.91 -8.30
N MET A 79 13.97 -14.44 -9.57
CA MET A 79 12.76 -14.43 -10.37
C MET A 79 12.46 -15.75 -11.09
N HIS A 80 13.42 -16.67 -11.21
CA HIS A 80 13.22 -17.94 -11.92
C HIS A 80 12.06 -18.77 -11.33
N GLY A 81 11.05 -19.08 -12.15
CA GLY A 81 9.90 -19.89 -11.75
C GLY A 81 8.94 -19.17 -10.79
N VAL A 82 8.94 -17.85 -10.78
CA VAL A 82 7.98 -17.01 -10.06
C VAL A 82 6.73 -16.78 -10.90
N ASP A 83 5.55 -16.96 -10.30
CA ASP A 83 4.26 -16.69 -10.95
C ASP A 83 3.72 -15.31 -10.60
N PHE A 84 3.95 -14.87 -9.37
CA PHE A 84 3.40 -13.62 -8.81
C PHE A 84 4.50 -12.82 -8.11
N VAL A 85 4.47 -11.50 -8.26
CA VAL A 85 5.41 -10.60 -7.56
C VAL A 85 4.64 -9.52 -6.81
N PHE A 86 4.89 -9.40 -5.53
CA PHE A 86 4.53 -8.22 -4.75
C PHE A 86 5.78 -7.38 -4.47
N HIS A 87 5.86 -6.21 -5.09
CA HIS A 87 7.01 -5.32 -4.98
C HIS A 87 6.78 -4.25 -3.91
N ALA A 88 7.36 -4.48 -2.70
CA ALA A 88 7.28 -3.55 -1.57
C ALA A 88 8.65 -3.00 -1.13
N ALA A 89 9.74 -3.36 -1.82
CA ALA A 89 11.07 -2.81 -1.55
C ALA A 89 11.11 -1.33 -1.91
N ALA A 90 11.31 -0.46 -0.92
CA ALA A 90 11.40 0.99 -1.12
C ALA A 90 12.08 1.70 0.05
N LEU A 91 12.63 2.88 -0.20
CA LEU A 91 12.88 3.89 0.82
C LEU A 91 11.59 4.70 1.03
N LYS A 92 11.09 4.76 2.27
CA LYS A 92 9.80 5.36 2.59
C LYS A 92 9.86 6.52 3.59
N GLN A 93 11.00 6.74 4.23
CA GLN A 93 11.15 7.81 5.22
C GLN A 93 11.44 9.13 4.52
N VAL A 94 10.56 10.12 4.70
CA VAL A 94 10.70 11.43 4.07
C VAL A 94 12.04 12.08 4.41
N PRO A 95 12.47 12.19 5.68
CA PRO A 95 13.76 12.82 5.98
C PRO A 95 14.94 12.13 5.30
N SER A 96 14.98 10.80 5.31
CA SER A 96 16.07 10.05 4.67
C SER A 96 16.11 10.27 3.16
N CYS A 97 14.96 10.36 2.51
CA CYS A 97 14.91 10.63 1.07
C CYS A 97 15.29 12.06 0.73
N GLU A 98 14.96 13.05 1.59
CA GLU A 98 15.40 14.44 1.40
C GLU A 98 16.91 14.57 1.51
N PHE A 99 17.53 13.93 2.50
CA PHE A 99 18.98 13.98 2.67
C PHE A 99 19.74 13.12 1.66
N PHE A 100 19.15 12.03 1.19
CA PHE A 100 19.78 11.09 0.25
C PHE A 100 18.87 10.80 -0.95
N PRO A 101 18.54 11.82 -1.77
CA PRO A 101 17.56 11.66 -2.86
C PRO A 101 18.01 10.62 -3.90
N MET A 102 19.30 10.51 -4.17
CA MET A 102 19.81 9.51 -5.11
C MET A 102 19.64 8.08 -4.63
N GLU A 103 19.62 7.83 -3.32
CA GLU A 103 19.28 6.50 -2.79
C GLU A 103 17.80 6.17 -2.98
N ALA A 104 16.91 7.19 -2.90
CA ALA A 104 15.50 7.04 -3.28
C ALA A 104 15.34 6.75 -4.78
N VAL A 105 16.08 7.44 -5.65
CA VAL A 105 16.11 7.16 -7.10
C VAL A 105 16.57 5.73 -7.37
N ARG A 106 17.71 5.32 -6.81
CA ARG A 106 18.28 3.98 -7.03
C ARG A 106 17.35 2.86 -6.55
N THR A 107 16.69 3.05 -5.40
CA THR A 107 15.84 2.01 -4.81
C THR A 107 14.43 2.04 -5.39
N ASN A 108 13.77 3.21 -5.37
CA ASN A 108 12.35 3.31 -5.70
C ASN A 108 12.11 3.33 -7.20
N ILE A 109 13.04 3.86 -8.01
CA ILE A 109 12.87 3.98 -9.45
C ILE A 109 13.65 2.89 -10.18
N ILE A 110 14.99 2.90 -10.08
CA ILE A 110 15.85 1.97 -10.80
C ILE A 110 15.64 0.53 -10.31
N GLY A 111 15.55 0.33 -8.99
CA GLY A 111 15.28 -0.99 -8.42
C GLY A 111 13.92 -1.56 -8.83
N THR A 112 12.90 -0.70 -8.99
CA THR A 112 11.61 -1.12 -9.56
C THR A 112 11.75 -1.50 -11.03
N ASP A 113 12.47 -0.72 -11.83
CA ASP A 113 12.71 -1.05 -13.25
C ASP A 113 13.44 -2.41 -13.42
N HIS A 114 14.50 -2.64 -12.64
CA HIS A 114 15.20 -3.92 -12.62
C HIS A 114 14.27 -5.09 -12.30
N MET A 115 13.45 -4.95 -11.25
CA MET A 115 12.49 -5.97 -10.85
C MET A 115 11.45 -6.23 -11.94
N LEU A 116 10.92 -5.19 -12.58
CA LEU A 116 9.90 -5.32 -13.63
C LEU A 116 10.47 -6.00 -14.88
N ARG A 117 11.66 -5.62 -15.32
CA ARG A 117 12.34 -6.28 -16.45
C ARG A 117 12.59 -7.75 -16.16
N ALA A 118 13.11 -8.07 -14.97
CA ALA A 118 13.32 -9.45 -14.56
C ALA A 118 12.02 -10.25 -14.53
N ALA A 119 10.91 -9.65 -14.08
CA ALA A 119 9.59 -10.28 -14.07
C ALA A 119 9.05 -10.55 -15.49
N ILE A 120 9.18 -9.57 -16.39
CA ILE A 120 8.76 -9.70 -17.79
C ILE A 120 9.59 -10.80 -18.49
N ASP A 121 10.90 -10.78 -18.32
CA ASP A 121 11.80 -11.74 -18.98
C ASP A 121 11.63 -13.16 -18.42
N ALA A 122 11.25 -13.30 -17.15
CA ALA A 122 10.92 -14.59 -16.51
C ALA A 122 9.49 -15.09 -16.82
N GLY A 123 8.66 -14.29 -17.48
CA GLY A 123 7.26 -14.66 -17.79
C GLY A 123 6.35 -14.71 -16.57
N VAL A 124 6.60 -13.86 -15.55
CA VAL A 124 5.75 -13.74 -14.37
C VAL A 124 4.32 -13.38 -14.80
N LYS A 125 3.32 -14.07 -14.25
CA LYS A 125 1.92 -13.85 -14.62
C LYS A 125 1.42 -12.48 -14.19
N ARG A 126 1.67 -12.10 -12.92
CA ARG A 126 1.16 -10.84 -12.35
C ARG A 126 2.16 -10.18 -11.40
N VAL A 127 2.29 -8.87 -11.52
CA VAL A 127 3.11 -8.03 -10.64
C VAL A 127 2.25 -6.93 -10.04
N VAL A 128 2.28 -6.77 -8.72
CA VAL A 128 1.66 -5.65 -8.01
C VAL A 128 2.74 -4.83 -7.31
N CYS A 129 2.87 -3.57 -7.70
CA CYS A 129 3.82 -2.62 -7.14
C CYS A 129 3.15 -1.73 -6.08
N LEU A 130 3.77 -1.63 -4.92
CA LEU A 130 3.27 -0.85 -3.80
C LEU A 130 3.62 0.63 -3.95
N SER A 131 2.61 1.49 -4.08
CA SER A 131 2.76 2.96 -4.07
C SER A 131 2.19 3.59 -2.78
N THR A 132 1.86 4.86 -2.78
CA THR A 132 1.49 5.65 -1.60
C THR A 132 0.69 6.90 -2.00
N ASP A 133 -0.11 7.43 -1.08
CA ASP A 133 -0.75 8.75 -1.14
C ASP A 133 0.24 9.89 -1.46
N LYS A 134 1.50 9.75 -1.04
CA LYS A 134 2.53 10.76 -1.28
C LYS A 134 3.00 10.85 -2.72
N ALA A 135 2.65 9.87 -3.57
CA ALA A 135 2.88 9.91 -5.01
C ALA A 135 1.88 10.84 -5.74
N ALA A 136 0.69 11.08 -5.14
CA ALA A 136 -0.29 12.04 -5.66
C ALA A 136 0.07 13.45 -5.20
N TYR A 137 0.26 14.38 -6.15
CA TYR A 137 0.74 15.74 -5.89
C TYR A 137 1.95 15.79 -4.94
N PRO A 138 3.10 15.19 -5.34
CA PRO A 138 4.25 15.01 -4.46
C PRO A 138 4.91 16.33 -4.12
N ILE A 139 5.30 16.54 -2.86
CA ILE A 139 5.98 17.75 -2.36
C ILE A 139 7.33 17.46 -1.70
N ASN A 140 7.76 16.21 -1.70
CA ASN A 140 9.04 15.79 -1.12
C ASN A 140 9.70 14.69 -1.97
N ALA A 141 11.01 14.47 -1.78
CA ALA A 141 11.81 13.54 -2.58
C ALA A 141 11.27 12.11 -2.56
N MET A 142 10.75 11.66 -1.40
CA MET A 142 10.13 10.34 -1.30
C MET A 142 8.88 10.25 -2.20
N GLY A 143 7.96 11.20 -2.11
CA GLY A 143 6.76 11.27 -2.95
C GLY A 143 7.10 11.39 -4.44
N ILE A 144 8.07 12.25 -4.80
CA ILE A 144 8.55 12.43 -6.19
C ILE A 144 9.09 11.10 -6.74
N SER A 145 9.93 10.39 -5.95
CA SER A 145 10.48 9.10 -6.37
C SER A 145 9.39 8.04 -6.58
N LYS A 146 8.36 8.03 -5.73
CA LYS A 146 7.22 7.11 -5.87
C LYS A 146 6.31 7.49 -7.05
N ALA A 147 6.08 8.78 -7.30
CA ALA A 147 5.36 9.23 -8.48
C ALA A 147 6.07 8.82 -9.79
N MET A 148 7.41 8.97 -9.83
CA MET A 148 8.20 8.52 -10.97
C MET A 148 8.19 6.98 -11.07
N MET A 149 8.26 6.25 -9.96
CA MET A 149 8.11 4.80 -9.92
C MET A 149 6.80 4.35 -10.59
N GLU A 150 5.66 5.00 -10.30
CA GLU A 150 4.39 4.68 -10.95
C GLU A 150 4.46 4.86 -12.48
N ARG A 151 5.18 5.88 -12.98
CA ARG A 151 5.39 6.07 -14.44
C ARG A 151 6.25 4.96 -15.04
N VAL A 152 7.28 4.52 -14.33
CA VAL A 152 8.12 3.37 -14.74
C VAL A 152 7.28 2.08 -14.78
N VAL A 153 6.41 1.87 -13.80
CA VAL A 153 5.47 0.73 -13.78
C VAL A 153 4.55 0.77 -15.00
N MET A 154 3.95 1.91 -15.30
CA MET A 154 3.07 2.06 -16.48
C MET A 154 3.81 1.83 -17.80
N ALA A 155 5.04 2.32 -17.92
CA ALA A 155 5.86 2.09 -19.10
C ALA A 155 6.18 0.61 -19.32
N ASN A 156 6.62 -0.09 -18.25
CA ASN A 156 6.89 -1.52 -18.32
C ASN A 156 5.60 -2.36 -18.53
N ALA A 157 4.46 -1.91 -17.99
CA ALA A 157 3.17 -2.57 -18.23
C ALA A 157 2.78 -2.56 -19.73
N ARG A 158 3.07 -1.47 -20.47
CA ARG A 158 2.87 -1.43 -21.93
C ARG A 158 3.76 -2.43 -22.65
N VAL A 159 5.06 -2.44 -22.33
CA VAL A 159 6.02 -3.40 -22.89
C VAL A 159 5.60 -4.85 -22.61
N ALA A 160 5.15 -5.13 -21.39
CA ALA A 160 4.68 -6.46 -21.00
C ALA A 160 3.40 -6.86 -21.77
N ALA A 161 2.47 -5.93 -21.97
CA ALA A 161 1.24 -6.15 -22.72
C ALA A 161 1.52 -6.45 -24.19
N GLU A 162 2.47 -5.75 -24.83
CA GLU A 162 2.91 -6.03 -26.19
C GLU A 162 3.52 -7.43 -26.34
N ARG A 163 4.24 -7.90 -25.31
CA ARG A 163 4.80 -9.27 -25.27
C ARG A 163 3.75 -10.33 -24.91
N GLY A 164 2.56 -9.93 -24.43
CA GLY A 164 1.48 -10.82 -24.03
C GLY A 164 1.78 -11.69 -22.81
N SER A 165 2.71 -11.27 -21.94
CA SER A 165 3.29 -12.14 -20.91
C SER A 165 2.86 -11.80 -19.48
N THR A 166 2.94 -10.55 -19.06
CA THR A 166 2.87 -10.15 -17.65
C THR A 166 1.87 -9.02 -17.43
N VAL A 167 0.93 -9.19 -16.52
CA VAL A 167 0.05 -8.11 -16.05
C VAL A 167 0.72 -7.37 -14.91
N ILE A 168 0.99 -6.08 -15.08
CA ILE A 168 1.65 -5.23 -14.08
C ILE A 168 0.68 -4.15 -13.63
N ALA A 169 0.53 -3.95 -12.31
CA ALA A 169 -0.34 -2.94 -11.73
C ALA A 169 0.29 -2.28 -10.50
N CYS A 170 -0.26 -1.14 -10.10
CA CYS A 170 0.08 -0.47 -8.85
C CYS A 170 -1.09 -0.50 -7.86
N THR A 171 -0.77 -0.41 -6.58
CA THR A 171 -1.72 -0.11 -5.51
C THR A 171 -1.29 1.15 -4.77
N ARG A 172 -2.23 2.06 -4.49
CA ARG A 172 -2.00 3.28 -3.73
C ARG A 172 -2.92 3.28 -2.51
N TYR A 173 -2.35 3.53 -1.34
CA TYR A 173 -3.05 3.53 -0.07
C TYR A 173 -2.58 4.69 0.79
N GLY A 174 -3.41 5.07 1.78
CA GLY A 174 -3.12 6.14 2.72
C GLY A 174 -2.21 5.69 3.87
N ASN A 175 -2.33 6.37 5.00
CA ASN A 175 -1.56 6.06 6.18
C ASN A 175 -2.00 4.71 6.79
N VAL A 176 -1.08 3.74 6.81
CA VAL A 176 -1.32 2.46 7.49
C VAL A 176 -1.13 2.64 8.99
N MET A 177 -2.21 2.41 9.74
CA MET A 177 -2.25 2.56 11.19
C MET A 177 -1.22 1.65 11.86
N CYS A 178 -0.64 2.11 12.96
CA CYS A 178 0.31 1.34 13.77
C CYS A 178 1.54 0.81 13.02
N SER A 179 1.84 1.33 11.81
CA SER A 179 3.05 0.97 11.09
C SER A 179 4.29 1.54 11.81
N ARG A 180 5.43 0.84 11.65
CA ARG A 180 6.69 1.26 12.31
C ARG A 180 7.08 2.68 11.92
N GLY A 181 7.33 3.52 12.94
CA GLY A 181 7.69 4.94 12.78
C GLY A 181 6.51 5.85 12.43
N SER A 182 5.26 5.39 12.61
CA SER A 182 4.06 6.21 12.43
C SER A 182 3.60 6.86 13.74
N VAL A 183 2.64 7.77 13.64
CA VAL A 183 2.18 8.62 14.74
C VAL A 183 1.52 7.85 15.87
N ILE A 184 0.77 6.77 15.61
CA ILE A 184 0.08 6.00 16.66
C ILE A 184 1.06 5.31 17.61
N PRO A 185 2.10 4.57 17.15
CA PRO A 185 3.15 4.06 18.02
C PRO A 185 3.87 5.15 18.80
N LEU A 186 4.12 6.31 18.20
CA LEU A 186 4.74 7.45 18.90
C LEU A 186 3.86 7.92 20.06
N PHE A 187 2.56 8.11 19.85
CA PHE A 187 1.63 8.52 20.91
C PHE A 187 1.55 7.47 22.02
N ALA A 188 1.47 6.18 21.65
CA ALA A 188 1.46 5.10 22.63
C ALA A 188 2.73 5.08 23.49
N GLU A 189 3.91 5.24 22.87
CA GLU A 189 5.20 5.31 23.59
C GLU A 189 5.27 6.52 24.52
N GLN A 190 4.79 7.68 24.07
CA GLN A 190 4.75 8.90 24.89
C GLN A 190 3.85 8.71 26.11
N ILE A 191 2.66 8.14 25.93
CA ILE A 191 1.74 7.84 27.04
C ILE A 191 2.37 6.86 28.02
N GLN A 192 2.91 5.74 27.56
CA GLN A 192 3.54 4.72 28.40
C GLN A 192 4.75 5.25 29.15
N SER A 193 5.46 6.24 28.59
CA SER A 193 6.62 6.89 29.21
C SER A 193 6.25 8.09 30.09
N GLY A 194 4.97 8.40 30.28
CA GLY A 194 4.51 9.56 31.05
C GLY A 194 4.88 10.91 30.41
N LYS A 195 5.12 10.94 29.09
CA LYS A 195 5.51 12.16 28.36
C LYS A 195 4.29 12.79 27.66
N PRO A 196 4.28 14.12 27.50
CA PRO A 196 3.25 14.78 26.70
C PRO A 196 3.17 14.22 25.26
N ILE A 197 1.96 14.11 24.75
CA ILE A 197 1.75 13.78 23.33
C ILE A 197 2.14 15.00 22.47
N THR A 198 2.98 14.79 21.46
CA THR A 198 3.41 15.84 20.55
C THR A 198 2.66 15.77 19.23
N ILE A 199 1.94 16.84 18.87
CA ILE A 199 1.23 16.96 17.58
C ILE A 199 1.77 18.15 16.79
N THR A 200 1.85 17.99 15.46
CA THR A 200 2.31 19.06 14.58
C THR A 200 1.24 20.13 14.39
N ASP A 201 0.05 19.74 13.94
CA ASP A 201 -1.15 20.58 13.81
C ASP A 201 -2.37 19.69 14.01
N PRO A 202 -3.23 19.96 15.01
CA PRO A 202 -4.40 19.14 15.31
C PRO A 202 -5.44 19.13 14.17
N SER A 203 -5.44 20.13 13.27
CA SER A 203 -6.39 20.25 12.16
C SER A 203 -5.99 19.45 10.92
N MET A 204 -4.75 18.96 10.84
CA MET A 204 -4.30 18.11 9.74
C MET A 204 -5.11 16.83 9.66
N THR A 205 -5.44 16.40 8.47
CA THR A 205 -6.17 15.15 8.25
C THR A 205 -5.30 14.07 7.67
N ARG A 206 -5.56 12.82 8.09
CA ARG A 206 -4.87 11.62 7.58
C ARG A 206 -5.88 10.53 7.34
N PHE A 207 -5.71 9.78 6.24
CA PHE A 207 -6.44 8.54 6.05
C PHE A 207 -6.09 7.55 7.14
N LEU A 208 -7.07 6.77 7.58
CA LEU A 208 -6.89 5.71 8.56
C LEU A 208 -7.21 4.36 7.90
N MET A 209 -6.19 3.55 7.70
CA MET A 209 -6.30 2.24 7.10
C MET A 209 -5.54 1.21 7.92
N THR A 210 -6.13 0.04 8.10
CA THR A 210 -5.43 -1.09 8.74
C THR A 210 -4.48 -1.76 7.75
N LEU A 211 -3.53 -2.53 8.28
CA LEU A 211 -2.61 -3.29 7.44
C LEU A 211 -3.35 -4.38 6.67
N ASP A 212 -4.37 -4.99 7.26
CA ASP A 212 -5.18 -6.02 6.63
C ASP A 212 -5.99 -5.46 5.44
N GLU A 213 -6.61 -4.28 5.60
CA GLU A 213 -7.28 -3.60 4.48
C GLU A 213 -6.32 -3.34 3.32
N ALA A 214 -5.08 -2.94 3.62
CA ALA A 214 -4.05 -2.71 2.61
C ALA A 214 -3.61 -4.01 1.91
N VAL A 215 -3.54 -5.13 2.62
CA VAL A 215 -3.23 -6.45 2.05
C VAL A 215 -4.37 -6.95 1.17
N GLU A 216 -5.63 -6.71 1.56
CA GLU A 216 -6.79 -7.06 0.72
C GLU A 216 -6.82 -6.25 -0.59
N LEU A 217 -6.39 -4.98 -0.58
CA LEU A 217 -6.19 -4.23 -1.82
C LEU A 217 -5.15 -4.89 -2.74
N VAL A 218 -4.05 -5.40 -2.20
CA VAL A 218 -3.02 -6.12 -2.98
C VAL A 218 -3.60 -7.39 -3.60
N ARG A 219 -4.34 -8.18 -2.79
CA ARG A 219 -5.02 -9.39 -3.28
C ARG A 219 -6.03 -9.06 -4.38
N PHE A 220 -6.82 -8.01 -4.19
CA PHE A 220 -7.78 -7.53 -5.18
C PHE A 220 -7.07 -7.14 -6.49
N ALA A 221 -5.96 -6.40 -6.40
CA ALA A 221 -5.18 -6.02 -7.58
C ALA A 221 -4.62 -7.24 -8.32
N PHE A 222 -4.14 -8.26 -7.61
CA PHE A 222 -3.70 -9.50 -8.26
C PHE A 222 -4.84 -10.16 -9.08
N CYS A 223 -6.07 -10.16 -8.56
CA CYS A 223 -7.19 -10.84 -9.23
C CYS A 223 -7.81 -10.01 -10.37
N HIS A 224 -7.80 -8.68 -10.28
CA HIS A 224 -8.64 -7.81 -11.12
C HIS A 224 -7.89 -6.85 -12.04
N ALA A 225 -6.55 -6.80 -11.94
CA ALA A 225 -5.78 -5.83 -12.72
C ALA A 225 -5.75 -6.14 -14.21
N ASN A 226 -5.87 -5.08 -14.99
CA ASN A 226 -5.38 -5.00 -16.36
C ASN A 226 -4.00 -4.31 -16.41
N PRO A 227 -3.26 -4.46 -17.52
CA PRO A 227 -1.93 -3.86 -17.64
C PRO A 227 -1.93 -2.34 -17.36
N GLY A 228 -1.13 -1.91 -16.37
CA GLY A 228 -0.94 -0.53 -16.01
C GLY A 228 -2.01 0.08 -15.08
N ASP A 229 -2.97 -0.69 -14.60
CA ASP A 229 -3.98 -0.22 -13.66
C ASP A 229 -3.36 0.26 -12.35
N LEU A 230 -3.95 1.32 -11.81
CA LEU A 230 -3.69 1.80 -10.44
C LEU A 230 -4.95 1.61 -9.60
N PHE A 231 -4.86 0.78 -8.56
CA PHE A 231 -5.93 0.62 -7.58
C PHE A 231 -5.69 1.48 -6.36
N ILE A 232 -6.75 2.14 -5.91
CA ILE A 232 -6.73 3.08 -4.79
C ILE A 232 -7.73 2.62 -3.73
N GLN A 233 -7.25 2.50 -2.49
CA GLN A 233 -8.10 2.16 -1.35
C GLN A 233 -9.00 3.35 -0.99
N LYS A 234 -10.30 3.13 -0.90
CA LYS A 234 -11.19 4.05 -0.20
C LYS A 234 -11.02 3.86 1.31
N ALA A 235 -10.73 4.92 2.01
CA ALA A 235 -10.48 4.87 3.44
C ALA A 235 -11.11 6.08 4.15
N PRO A 236 -11.63 5.92 5.36
CA PRO A 236 -12.01 7.06 6.20
C PRO A 236 -10.76 7.81 6.64
N ALA A 237 -10.97 9.03 7.11
CA ALA A 237 -9.92 9.88 7.66
C ALA A 237 -10.31 10.43 9.03
N SER A 238 -9.34 10.90 9.79
CA SER A 238 -9.57 11.72 10.98
C SER A 238 -8.62 12.90 11.02
N THR A 239 -8.92 13.87 11.88
CA THR A 239 -7.93 14.87 12.25
C THR A 239 -6.85 14.25 13.14
N ILE A 240 -5.65 14.84 13.16
CA ILE A 240 -4.60 14.41 14.10
C ILE A 240 -5.04 14.68 15.55
N GLY A 241 -5.86 15.72 15.77
CA GLY A 241 -6.47 16.00 17.08
C GLY A 241 -7.38 14.86 17.55
N ASP A 242 -8.34 14.43 16.72
CA ASP A 242 -9.24 13.32 17.07
C ASP A 242 -8.48 12.00 17.21
N LEU A 243 -7.46 11.77 16.37
CA LEU A 243 -6.59 10.62 16.49
C LEU A 243 -5.86 10.60 17.84
N ALA A 244 -5.30 11.74 18.29
CA ALA A 244 -4.64 11.84 19.57
C ALA A 244 -5.60 11.60 20.74
N LEU A 245 -6.82 12.17 20.67
CA LEU A 245 -7.86 11.94 21.66
C LEU A 245 -8.32 10.48 21.71
N GLY A 246 -8.49 9.84 20.54
CA GLY A 246 -8.86 8.43 20.45
C GLY A 246 -7.79 7.50 21.07
N VAL A 247 -6.50 7.76 20.80
CA VAL A 247 -5.40 7.00 21.43
C VAL A 247 -5.37 7.23 22.94
N GLN A 248 -5.54 8.47 23.40
CA GLN A 248 -5.56 8.80 24.84
C GLN A 248 -6.75 8.16 25.57
N ALA A 249 -7.89 8.07 24.93
CA ALA A 249 -9.07 7.42 25.52
C ALA A 249 -8.85 5.92 25.78
N LEU A 250 -8.03 5.27 24.95
CA LEU A 250 -7.71 3.85 25.09
C LEU A 250 -6.50 3.58 26.02
N LEU A 251 -5.47 4.44 25.98
CA LEU A 251 -4.19 4.16 26.62
C LEU A 251 -3.90 5.03 27.85
N GLY A 252 -4.68 6.07 28.08
CA GLY A 252 -4.52 7.01 29.21
C GLY A 252 -4.34 8.46 28.77
N ARG A 253 -4.85 9.38 29.58
CA ARG A 253 -4.80 10.83 29.29
C ARG A 253 -3.42 11.40 29.59
N MET A 254 -2.92 12.22 28.66
CA MET A 254 -1.68 12.99 28.77
C MET A 254 -1.87 14.41 28.29
N GLU A 255 -1.00 15.31 28.73
CA GLU A 255 -0.91 16.64 28.14
C GLU A 255 -0.60 16.56 26.64
N THR A 256 -1.22 17.42 25.85
CA THR A 256 -0.96 17.51 24.41
C THR A 256 -0.17 18.79 24.11
N ARG A 257 0.98 18.64 23.45
CA ARG A 257 1.85 19.75 23.07
C ARG A 257 1.88 19.91 21.56
N ILE A 258 1.55 21.10 21.07
CA ILE A 258 1.66 21.45 19.64
C ILE A 258 3.10 21.86 19.35
N ILE A 259 3.75 21.18 18.38
CA ILE A 259 5.16 21.40 18.00
C ILE A 259 5.33 22.11 16.66
N GLY A 260 4.23 22.38 15.93
CA GLY A 260 4.25 22.99 14.60
C GLY A 260 4.50 21.99 13.47
N THR A 261 4.27 22.44 12.24
CA THR A 261 4.37 21.63 11.01
C THR A 261 5.83 21.34 10.66
N ARG A 262 6.08 20.16 10.09
CA ARG A 262 7.40 19.76 9.60
C ARG A 262 7.56 20.11 8.12
N HIS A 263 8.80 20.26 7.68
CA HIS A 263 9.09 20.44 6.24
C HIS A 263 8.58 19.24 5.44
N GLY A 264 7.92 19.52 4.31
CA GLY A 264 7.38 18.47 3.43
C GLY A 264 6.14 17.74 3.96
N GLU A 265 5.48 18.25 5.01
CA GLU A 265 4.26 17.71 5.57
C GLU A 265 3.03 18.42 4.98
N LYS A 266 2.09 17.65 4.42
CA LYS A 266 0.84 18.16 3.84
C LYS A 266 -0.21 18.41 4.93
N ARG A 267 -1.07 19.39 4.74
CA ARG A 267 -2.24 19.61 5.59
C ARG A 267 -3.24 18.45 5.48
N TYR A 268 -3.43 17.93 4.27
CA TYR A 268 -4.24 16.73 3.98
C TYR A 268 -3.51 15.86 2.94
N GLU A 269 -3.78 14.58 2.94
CA GLU A 269 -3.20 13.64 1.99
C GLU A 269 -4.15 13.44 0.79
N THR A 270 -3.57 13.13 -0.36
CA THR A 270 -4.31 12.87 -1.61
C THR A 270 -4.05 11.44 -2.07
N LEU A 271 -5.10 10.67 -2.28
CA LEU A 271 -5.01 9.32 -2.83
C LEU A 271 -5.24 9.28 -4.35
N MET A 272 -6.08 10.17 -4.86
CA MET A 272 -6.38 10.27 -6.30
C MET A 272 -6.36 11.74 -6.70
N THR A 273 -5.62 12.07 -7.76
CA THR A 273 -5.57 13.43 -8.29
C THR A 273 -6.85 13.75 -9.07
N ARG A 274 -7.11 15.04 -9.35
CA ARG A 274 -8.24 15.46 -10.17
C ARG A 274 -8.17 14.85 -11.57
N GLU A 275 -7.00 14.77 -12.15
CA GLU A 275 -6.74 14.21 -13.48
C GLU A 275 -6.99 12.70 -13.52
N GLU A 276 -6.66 12.00 -12.45
CA GLU A 276 -6.93 10.57 -12.28
C GLU A 276 -8.43 10.32 -12.07
N ALA A 277 -9.11 11.16 -11.28
CA ALA A 277 -10.54 11.05 -11.03
C ALA A 277 -11.37 11.09 -12.32
N ALA A 278 -10.92 11.85 -13.33
CA ALA A 278 -11.57 11.89 -14.63
C ALA A 278 -11.53 10.55 -15.41
N ARG A 279 -10.70 9.60 -14.99
CA ARG A 279 -10.53 8.29 -15.64
C ARG A 279 -10.75 7.13 -14.67
N CYS A 280 -11.23 7.42 -13.47
CA CYS A 280 -11.44 6.41 -12.47
C CYS A 280 -12.75 5.64 -12.68
N GLU A 281 -12.74 4.39 -12.28
CA GLU A 281 -13.90 3.52 -12.16
C GLU A 281 -14.11 3.23 -10.66
N ASP A 282 -15.35 3.34 -10.20
CA ASP A 282 -15.73 2.99 -8.85
C ASP A 282 -16.01 1.49 -8.76
N MET A 283 -15.15 0.77 -8.03
CA MET A 283 -15.27 -0.67 -7.79
C MET A 283 -15.75 -0.98 -6.35
N GLY A 284 -16.59 -0.13 -5.77
CA GLY A 284 -17.10 -0.29 -4.42
C GLY A 284 -16.08 0.14 -3.37
N ARG A 285 -15.30 -0.78 -2.84
CA ARG A 285 -14.27 -0.50 -1.82
C ARG A 285 -13.00 0.17 -2.40
N TYR A 286 -12.84 0.16 -3.70
CA TYR A 286 -11.64 0.63 -4.40
C TYR A 286 -12.02 1.54 -5.55
N PHE A 287 -11.10 2.42 -5.92
CA PHE A 287 -11.10 3.06 -7.22
C PHE A 287 -10.08 2.36 -8.11
N ARG A 288 -10.41 2.20 -9.39
CA ARG A 288 -9.50 1.77 -10.43
C ARG A 288 -9.25 2.95 -11.36
N VAL A 289 -7.99 3.34 -11.50
CA VAL A 289 -7.56 4.32 -12.49
C VAL A 289 -6.91 3.53 -13.62
N ALA A 290 -7.56 3.49 -14.78
CA ALA A 290 -7.05 2.79 -15.93
C ALA A 290 -5.77 3.45 -16.46
N ALA A 291 -4.86 2.64 -17.01
CA ALA A 291 -3.66 3.13 -17.67
C ALA A 291 -4.01 4.04 -18.85
N ASP A 292 -3.14 4.99 -19.13
CA ASP A 292 -3.17 5.74 -20.36
C ASP A 292 -2.45 4.92 -21.47
N ASN A 293 -3.21 4.23 -22.28
CA ASN A 293 -2.71 3.34 -23.32
C ASN A 293 -2.49 4.05 -24.66
N ARG A 294 -2.52 5.38 -24.69
CA ARG A 294 -2.22 6.15 -25.91
C ARG A 294 -0.76 5.98 -26.30
N ASP A 295 -0.50 5.87 -27.60
CA ASP A 295 0.85 5.83 -28.17
C ASP A 295 1.46 7.24 -28.32
N LEU A 296 2.71 7.31 -28.80
CA LEU A 296 3.41 8.58 -29.06
C LEU A 296 2.90 9.33 -30.29
N ASN A 297 1.84 8.87 -30.95
CA ASN A 297 1.26 9.54 -32.10
C ASN A 297 0.46 10.77 -31.64
N TYR A 298 1.10 11.93 -31.64
CA TYR A 298 0.53 13.20 -31.18
C TYR A 298 -0.70 13.65 -31.96
N ASP A 299 -0.91 13.22 -33.20
CA ASP A 299 -2.06 13.58 -34.00
C ASP A 299 -3.39 13.12 -33.36
N LYS A 300 -3.35 11.99 -32.65
CA LYS A 300 -4.52 11.50 -31.89
C LYS A 300 -4.87 12.37 -30.66
N TYR A 301 -3.94 13.15 -30.17
CA TYR A 301 -4.17 14.00 -28.99
C TYR A 301 -4.85 15.32 -29.33
N VAL A 302 -4.73 15.78 -30.57
CA VAL A 302 -5.25 17.09 -31.01
C VAL A 302 -6.72 16.98 -31.46
N VAL A 303 -7.20 15.80 -31.87
CA VAL A 303 -8.49 15.61 -32.56
C VAL A 303 -9.63 15.17 -31.63
N GLN A 304 -9.36 14.70 -30.40
CA GLN A 304 -10.39 14.18 -29.50
C GLN A 304 -10.20 14.67 -28.06
N GLY A 305 -10.29 15.98 -27.86
CA GLY A 305 -10.51 16.55 -26.52
C GLY A 305 -11.93 16.20 -26.07
N THR A 306 -12.07 15.39 -25.03
CA THR A 306 -13.35 15.24 -24.33
C THR A 306 -13.52 16.38 -23.34
N GLU A 307 -14.59 17.15 -23.44
CA GLU A 307 -15.01 18.03 -22.35
C GLU A 307 -15.30 17.16 -21.13
N ARG A 308 -14.55 17.39 -20.05
CA ARG A 308 -14.72 16.68 -18.80
C ARG A 308 -15.11 17.67 -17.73
N GLU A 309 -16.17 17.38 -17.02
CA GLU A 309 -16.47 18.13 -15.79
C GLU A 309 -15.29 18.02 -14.82
N PRO A 310 -14.94 19.10 -14.10
CA PRO A 310 -13.86 19.08 -13.14
C PRO A 310 -14.27 18.24 -11.93
N LEU A 311 -13.84 16.98 -11.91
CA LEU A 311 -13.99 16.11 -10.75
C LEU A 311 -13.03 16.53 -9.64
N ALA A 312 -13.45 16.38 -8.38
CA ALA A 312 -12.60 16.67 -7.24
C ALA A 312 -11.54 15.57 -7.03
N ALA A 313 -10.36 15.94 -6.56
CA ALA A 313 -9.38 14.98 -6.07
C ALA A 313 -9.94 14.21 -4.86
N TYR A 314 -9.57 12.95 -4.68
CA TYR A 314 -9.91 12.19 -3.48
C TYR A 314 -8.85 12.39 -2.39
N THR A 315 -9.23 13.05 -1.30
CA THR A 315 -8.33 13.51 -0.25
C THR A 315 -8.80 13.06 1.13
N SER A 316 -7.91 13.11 2.11
CA SER A 316 -8.28 12.87 3.52
C SER A 316 -9.16 13.98 4.11
N ASP A 317 -9.36 15.07 3.39
CA ASP A 317 -10.24 16.18 3.81
C ASP A 317 -11.67 16.04 3.30
N ASN A 318 -11.89 15.33 2.19
CA ASN A 318 -13.21 15.14 1.57
C ASN A 318 -13.71 13.69 1.57
N THR A 319 -13.16 12.82 2.41
CA THR A 319 -13.67 11.47 2.65
C THR A 319 -14.48 11.38 3.95
N GLN A 320 -15.04 10.20 4.22
CA GLN A 320 -15.72 9.94 5.49
C GLN A 320 -14.80 10.31 6.66
N ARG A 321 -15.28 11.18 7.55
CA ARG A 321 -14.55 11.63 8.73
C ARG A 321 -14.94 10.77 9.94
N LEU A 322 -13.95 10.19 10.61
CA LEU A 322 -14.14 9.55 11.91
C LEU A 322 -13.95 10.58 13.01
N ASP A 323 -14.88 10.61 13.95
CA ASP A 323 -14.75 11.29 15.23
C ASP A 323 -13.89 10.46 16.21
N VAL A 324 -13.77 10.93 17.45
CA VAL A 324 -12.97 10.26 18.47
C VAL A 324 -13.44 8.83 18.72
N GLN A 325 -14.77 8.58 18.72
CA GLN A 325 -15.31 7.24 18.93
C GLN A 325 -15.00 6.32 17.73
N GLY A 326 -15.23 6.77 16.51
CA GLY A 326 -14.90 6.01 15.30
C GLY A 326 -13.39 5.71 15.20
N VAL A 327 -12.54 6.62 15.65
CA VAL A 327 -11.10 6.40 15.77
C VAL A 327 -10.80 5.29 16.79
N GLN A 328 -11.41 5.28 17.98
CA GLN A 328 -11.24 4.23 18.98
C GLN A 328 -11.65 2.87 18.44
N GLU A 329 -12.84 2.78 17.83
CA GLU A 329 -13.33 1.55 17.21
C GLU A 329 -12.33 1.02 16.18
N LYS A 330 -11.83 1.90 15.31
CA LYS A 330 -10.84 1.52 14.30
C LYS A 330 -9.48 1.12 14.90
N LEU A 331 -9.03 1.78 15.96
CA LEU A 331 -7.80 1.43 16.69
C LEU A 331 -7.88 0.04 17.30
N LEU A 332 -9.03 -0.32 17.87
CA LEU A 332 -9.28 -1.65 18.47
C LEU A 332 -9.28 -2.80 17.46
N THR A 333 -9.40 -2.52 16.16
CA THR A 333 -9.23 -3.56 15.11
C THR A 333 -7.75 -3.86 14.82
N THR A 334 -6.80 -3.09 15.35
CA THR A 334 -5.37 -3.27 15.10
C THR A 334 -4.71 -4.18 16.14
N ASP A 335 -3.93 -5.14 15.70
CA ASP A 335 -3.15 -6.03 16.58
C ASP A 335 -2.24 -5.27 17.56
N TYR A 336 -1.71 -4.13 17.13
CA TYR A 336 -0.81 -3.31 17.93
C TYR A 336 -1.50 -2.78 19.18
N ILE A 337 -2.66 -2.16 19.03
CA ILE A 337 -3.43 -1.61 20.17
C ILE A 337 -3.99 -2.74 21.05
N ARG A 338 -4.52 -3.81 20.42
CA ARG A 338 -5.02 -4.98 21.16
C ARG A 338 -3.95 -5.59 22.07
N ARG A 339 -2.70 -5.73 21.58
CA ARG A 339 -1.58 -6.22 22.41
C ARG A 339 -1.27 -5.30 23.59
N ILE A 340 -1.26 -3.98 23.40
CA ILE A 340 -1.00 -3.02 24.49
C ILE A 340 -2.10 -3.13 25.55
N LEU A 341 -3.35 -3.32 25.15
CA LEU A 341 -4.49 -3.44 26.06
C LEU A 341 -4.66 -4.85 26.66
N GLY A 342 -3.84 -5.83 26.29
CA GLY A 342 -3.99 -7.21 26.72
C GLY A 342 -5.24 -7.92 26.17
N ILE A 343 -5.82 -7.40 25.06
CA ILE A 343 -6.98 -7.99 24.39
C ILE A 343 -6.49 -9.15 23.52
N PRO A 344 -7.07 -10.36 23.62
CA PRO A 344 -6.68 -11.49 22.80
C PRO A 344 -6.74 -11.13 21.30
N LEU A 345 -5.71 -11.52 20.57
CA LEU A 345 -5.74 -11.46 19.10
C LEU A 345 -6.68 -12.60 18.65
N GLU A 346 -7.62 -12.28 17.78
CA GLU A 346 -8.39 -13.31 17.11
C GLU A 346 -7.40 -14.14 16.29
N ALA A 347 -7.48 -15.47 16.46
CA ALA A 347 -6.64 -16.37 15.69
C ALA A 347 -6.86 -16.06 14.19
N ALA A 348 -5.79 -15.83 13.47
CA ALA A 348 -5.82 -15.56 12.02
C ALA A 348 -6.11 -16.85 11.24
N ILE A 349 -7.22 -17.51 11.57
CA ILE A 349 -7.75 -18.67 10.87
C ILE A 349 -8.94 -18.18 10.06
N GLY A 350 -8.78 -17.99 8.75
CA GLY A 350 -9.87 -18.04 7.76
C GLY A 350 -11.17 -17.26 8.06
N GLY A 351 -11.18 -16.35 9.01
CA GLY A 351 -12.34 -15.65 9.52
C GLY A 351 -12.72 -14.48 8.62
N ARG A 352 -13.93 -14.50 8.13
CA ARG A 352 -14.60 -13.42 7.41
C ARG A 352 -14.47 -12.13 8.20
N TYR A 353 -13.80 -11.16 7.61
CA TYR A 353 -13.78 -9.81 8.12
C TYR A 353 -15.17 -9.19 7.89
N HIS A 354 -16.01 -9.16 8.92
CA HIS A 354 -17.25 -8.38 8.94
C HIS A 354 -16.91 -6.92 9.28
N GLY A 355 -16.24 -6.23 8.36
CA GLY A 355 -16.34 -4.78 8.32
C GLY A 355 -17.73 -4.43 7.80
N ALA A 356 -18.42 -3.51 8.47
CA ALA A 356 -19.79 -3.09 8.15
C ALA A 356 -19.88 -2.34 6.81
N TYR A 357 -19.64 -3.05 5.72
CA TYR A 357 -20.02 -2.67 4.37
C TYR A 357 -20.81 -3.85 3.79
N PRO A 358 -22.03 -3.63 3.29
CA PRO A 358 -22.82 -4.70 2.70
C PRO A 358 -22.05 -5.33 1.53
N GLU A 359 -21.93 -6.66 1.53
CA GLU A 359 -21.49 -7.41 0.35
C GLU A 359 -22.51 -7.17 -0.77
N THR A 360 -22.21 -6.30 -1.69
CA THR A 360 -22.87 -6.30 -2.98
C THR A 360 -22.20 -7.37 -3.84
N ASN A 361 -22.77 -8.58 -3.80
CA ASN A 361 -22.54 -9.58 -4.83
C ASN A 361 -23.10 -9.05 -6.15
N ALA A 362 -22.24 -8.98 -7.14
CA ALA A 362 -22.40 -8.71 -8.54
C ALA A 362 -21.73 -7.38 -8.95
N VAL A 363 -20.61 -7.53 -9.64
CA VAL A 363 -20.10 -6.51 -10.54
C VAL A 363 -21.06 -6.47 -11.74
N PRO A 364 -21.85 -5.40 -11.93
CA PRO A 364 -22.54 -5.24 -13.18
C PRO A 364 -21.48 -4.95 -14.24
N ALA A 365 -21.46 -5.70 -15.33
CA ALA A 365 -20.80 -5.28 -16.55
C ALA A 365 -21.53 -4.02 -17.06
N GLY A 366 -20.95 -2.86 -16.75
CA GLY A 366 -21.51 -1.56 -17.12
C GLY A 366 -20.48 -0.47 -16.91
N THR A 367 -20.05 0.13 -18.00
CA THR A 367 -19.21 1.33 -18.04
C THR A 367 -19.94 2.49 -17.40
N GLY A 368 -19.72 2.71 -16.10
CA GLY A 368 -20.16 3.89 -15.38
C GLY A 368 -18.97 4.78 -15.06
N ALA A 369 -18.96 5.98 -15.60
CA ALA A 369 -18.02 7.00 -15.19
C ALA A 369 -18.17 7.26 -13.68
N CYS A 370 -17.06 7.51 -13.00
CA CYS A 370 -17.03 7.90 -11.58
C CYS A 370 -17.84 9.20 -11.39
N THR A 371 -19.11 9.10 -11.08
CA THR A 371 -19.92 10.28 -10.77
C THR A 371 -19.76 10.62 -9.30
N ALA A 372 -19.52 11.89 -9.01
CA ALA A 372 -19.32 12.44 -7.66
C ALA A 372 -20.61 12.47 -6.79
N ALA A 373 -21.65 11.75 -7.18
CA ALA A 373 -22.91 11.70 -6.44
C ALA A 373 -22.88 10.54 -5.43
N GLY A 374 -22.54 10.84 -4.19
CA GLY A 374 -22.68 9.87 -3.10
C GLY A 374 -21.65 9.93 -1.98
N PHE A 375 -20.93 11.01 -1.83
CA PHE A 375 -20.11 11.25 -0.63
C PHE A 375 -20.85 12.19 0.33
N TYR A 376 -21.72 11.66 1.15
CA TYR A 376 -22.18 12.22 2.42
C TYR A 376 -21.81 11.24 3.54
#